data_d22282d512d27bb0a3208e18dff99c7e
#
_entry.id   d22282d512d27bb0a3208e18dff99c7e
#
_cell.length_a   1.000
_cell.length_b   1.000
_cell.length_c   1.000
_cell.angle_alpha   90.00
_cell.angle_beta   90.00
_cell.angle_gamma   90.00
#
_symmetry.space_group_name_H-M   'P 1'
#
loop_
_entity.id
_entity.type
_entity.pdbx_description
1 polymer ?
#
loop_
_entity_poly.entity_id
_entity_poly.type
_entity_poly.pdbx_seq_one_letter_code
_entity_poly.pdbx_strand_id
1 'polypeptide(L)'
;MVELTLSEQTWLKEYYPELSYDSSNHKLYGKVSFSLRYEDLPVNKGSYDFDVDFSLMKGRSDFPCVYNTDHRIIDAAKRKRKPLADFHIDSDGKLCMILPCKMPQFYTNGFNIQEFMTHLCNHLYWVSHYDLYDKEPWPGEKHGNEALIEYVKDYRNINLIVNDKKQLELFRVLFNKKYGKGIALNKLKNRLLTDESLFKELINWK
;
A
#
# COMPACT_ATOMS: atom_id res chain seq x y z
N MET A 1 3.10 -17.87 7.19
CA MET A 1 2.43 -16.92 8.10
C MET A 1 3.51 -16.21 8.92
N VAL A 2 3.30 -14.96 9.24
CA VAL A 2 4.23 -14.17 10.06
C VAL A 2 3.63 -14.00 11.44
N GLU A 3 4.46 -14.29 12.46
CA GLU A 3 4.13 -14.02 13.85
C GLU A 3 4.94 -12.82 14.35
N LEU A 4 4.33 -12.01 15.20
CA LEU A 4 5.05 -10.95 15.90
C LEU A 4 5.92 -11.58 17.00
N THR A 5 7.18 -11.21 17.02
CA THR A 5 8.11 -11.63 18.07
C THR A 5 7.69 -11.08 19.43
N LEU A 6 8.18 -11.68 20.50
CA LEU A 6 7.87 -11.21 21.87
C LEU A 6 8.31 -9.75 22.08
N SER A 7 9.42 -9.34 21.49
CA SER A 7 9.89 -7.96 21.55
C SER A 7 8.95 -7.00 20.82
N GLU A 8 8.43 -7.37 19.64
CA GLU A 8 7.45 -6.58 18.90
C GLU A 8 6.13 -6.45 19.67
N GLN A 9 5.66 -7.53 20.30
CA GLN A 9 4.46 -7.51 21.11
C GLN A 9 4.63 -6.63 22.37
N THR A 10 5.81 -6.69 23.02
CA THR A 10 6.13 -5.85 24.17
C THR A 10 6.15 -4.38 23.79
N TRP A 11 6.79 -4.05 22.65
CA TRP A 11 6.82 -2.71 22.11
C TRP A 11 5.40 -2.17 21.78
N LEU A 12 4.53 -3.00 21.16
CA LEU A 12 3.14 -2.61 20.89
C LEU A 12 2.38 -2.31 22.20
N LYS A 13 2.53 -3.12 23.23
CA LYS A 13 1.87 -2.86 24.55
C LYS A 13 2.33 -1.56 25.19
N GLU A 14 3.57 -1.17 24.99
CA GLU A 14 4.14 0.05 25.53
C GLU A 14 3.65 1.30 24.76
N TYR A 15 3.70 1.26 23.43
CA TYR A 15 3.45 2.44 22.59
C TYR A 15 2.04 2.52 22.02
N TYR A 16 1.33 1.39 21.93
CA TYR A 16 -0.04 1.29 21.40
C TYR A 16 -0.90 0.39 22.30
N PRO A 17 -1.15 0.78 23.56
CA PRO A 17 -1.82 -0.07 24.55
C PRO A 17 -3.28 -0.41 24.21
N GLU A 18 -3.91 0.33 23.27
CA GLU A 18 -5.26 0.06 22.78
C GLU A 18 -5.29 -1.00 21.66
N LEU A 19 -4.11 -1.52 21.23
CA LEU A 19 -4.02 -2.63 20.28
C LEU A 19 -3.83 -3.96 21.00
N SER A 20 -4.49 -4.99 20.49
CA SER A 20 -4.39 -6.37 20.96
C SER A 20 -3.91 -7.28 19.83
N TYR A 21 -2.90 -8.10 20.11
CA TYR A 21 -2.42 -9.11 19.16
C TYR A 21 -2.98 -10.49 19.50
N ASP A 22 -3.70 -11.08 18.56
CA ASP A 22 -4.18 -12.46 18.58
C ASP A 22 -3.23 -13.34 17.78
N SER A 23 -2.37 -14.09 18.49
CA SER A 23 -1.41 -15.01 17.87
C SER A 23 -2.10 -16.22 17.22
N SER A 24 -3.30 -16.61 17.69
CA SER A 24 -4.03 -17.76 17.13
C SER A 24 -4.58 -17.49 15.74
N ASN A 25 -5.01 -16.25 15.51
CA ASN A 25 -5.57 -15.80 14.23
C ASN A 25 -4.59 -14.94 13.42
N HIS A 26 -3.38 -14.70 13.93
CA HIS A 26 -2.38 -13.83 13.31
C HIS A 26 -2.91 -12.43 13.00
N LYS A 27 -3.60 -11.81 13.95
CA LYS A 27 -4.24 -10.51 13.80
C LYS A 27 -3.82 -9.53 14.88
N LEU A 28 -3.69 -8.25 14.49
CA LEU A 28 -3.56 -7.14 15.41
C LEU A 28 -4.80 -6.24 15.22
N TYR A 29 -5.53 -5.98 16.29
CA TYR A 29 -6.78 -5.21 16.21
C TYR A 29 -6.92 -4.24 17.37
N GLY A 30 -7.69 -3.20 17.15
CA GLY A 30 -8.00 -2.18 18.14
C GLY A 30 -7.79 -0.77 17.60
N LYS A 31 -7.58 0.17 18.51
CA LYS A 31 -7.52 1.58 18.20
C LYS A 31 -6.08 2.06 18.02
N VAL A 32 -5.83 2.76 16.91
CA VAL A 32 -4.59 3.49 16.65
C VAL A 32 -4.85 4.98 16.79
N SER A 33 -4.22 5.58 17.78
CA SER A 33 -4.25 7.03 18.00
C SER A 33 -2.94 7.65 17.50
N PHE A 34 -3.02 8.80 16.85
CA PHE A 34 -1.84 9.52 16.36
C PHE A 34 -1.96 11.03 16.64
N SER A 35 -0.80 11.68 16.78
CA SER A 35 -0.66 13.12 16.82
C SER A 35 0.66 13.49 16.16
N LEU A 36 0.61 13.93 14.92
CA LEU A 36 1.78 14.14 14.07
C LEU A 36 1.80 15.54 13.46
N ARG A 37 3.01 16.02 13.18
CA ARG A 37 3.28 17.25 12.46
C ARG A 37 4.39 16.99 11.46
N TYR A 38 4.25 17.50 10.24
CA TYR A 38 5.27 17.45 9.21
C TYR A 38 5.63 18.87 8.80
N GLU A 39 6.90 19.22 8.97
CA GLU A 39 7.45 20.53 8.56
C GLU A 39 6.54 21.70 9.00
N ASP A 40 6.10 22.51 8.04
CA ASP A 40 5.21 23.65 8.27
C ASP A 40 3.72 23.29 8.22
N LEU A 41 3.37 22.00 8.08
CA LEU A 41 1.99 21.56 8.07
C LEU A 41 1.37 21.59 9.48
N PRO A 42 0.03 21.71 9.59
CA PRO A 42 -0.63 21.72 10.90
C PRO A 42 -0.47 20.38 11.63
N VAL A 43 -0.51 20.42 12.95
CA VAL A 43 -0.62 19.21 13.75
C VAL A 43 -1.98 18.57 13.49
N ASN A 44 -1.98 17.34 13.00
CA ASN A 44 -3.18 16.51 12.92
C ASN A 44 -3.13 15.42 13.98
N LYS A 45 -4.28 15.21 14.61
CA LYS A 45 -4.49 14.16 15.60
C LYS A 45 -5.81 13.44 15.33
N GLY A 46 -5.84 12.18 15.62
CA GLY A 46 -7.04 11.36 15.44
C GLY A 46 -6.85 9.97 15.99
N SER A 47 -7.92 9.21 15.94
CA SER A 47 -7.90 7.79 16.27
C SER A 47 -8.83 7.03 15.35
N TYR A 48 -8.44 5.82 14.97
CA TYR A 48 -9.19 4.94 14.07
C TYR A 48 -9.08 3.51 14.56
N ASP A 49 -10.14 2.71 14.35
CA ASP A 49 -10.11 1.30 14.68
C ASP A 49 -9.66 0.47 13.48
N PHE A 50 -8.77 -0.50 13.74
CA PHE A 50 -8.16 -1.33 12.70
C PHE A 50 -8.20 -2.81 13.04
N ASP A 51 -8.21 -3.61 11.96
CA ASP A 51 -7.85 -5.02 11.93
C ASP A 51 -6.69 -5.18 10.95
N VAL A 52 -5.53 -5.66 11.43
CA VAL A 52 -4.34 -5.93 10.63
C VAL A 52 -4.15 -7.43 10.56
N ASP A 53 -4.29 -7.99 9.37
CA ASP A 53 -4.24 -9.42 9.11
C ASP A 53 -2.89 -9.85 8.53
N PHE A 54 -2.13 -10.62 9.32
CA PHE A 54 -0.83 -11.20 8.95
C PHE A 54 -0.96 -12.61 8.36
N SER A 55 -2.15 -13.21 8.38
CA SER A 55 -2.38 -14.62 7.98
C SER A 55 -2.00 -14.90 6.52
N LEU A 56 -2.13 -13.89 5.66
CA LEU A 56 -1.80 -13.99 4.23
C LEU A 56 -0.32 -13.75 3.91
N MET A 57 0.47 -13.28 4.87
CA MET A 57 1.92 -13.08 4.70
C MET A 57 2.63 -14.44 4.66
N LYS A 58 3.35 -14.70 3.59
CA LYS A 58 4.19 -15.92 3.44
C LYS A 58 5.52 -15.77 4.18
N GLY A 59 5.94 -14.54 4.44
CA GLY A 59 7.16 -14.18 5.13
C GLY A 59 7.22 -12.67 5.38
N ARG A 60 8.31 -12.23 6.02
CA ARG A 60 8.52 -10.80 6.32
C ARG A 60 8.80 -9.93 5.08
N SER A 61 8.93 -10.54 3.90
CA SER A 61 8.95 -9.81 2.62
C SER A 61 7.58 -9.38 2.11
N ASP A 62 6.51 -9.85 2.74
CA ASP A 62 5.14 -9.48 2.40
C ASP A 62 4.61 -8.39 3.33
N PHE A 63 3.53 -7.72 2.92
CA PHE A 63 2.84 -6.69 3.68
C PHE A 63 1.50 -7.20 4.18
N PRO A 64 1.07 -6.89 5.44
CA PRO A 64 -0.22 -7.33 5.96
C PRO A 64 -1.38 -6.62 5.26
N CYS A 65 -2.57 -7.22 5.34
CA CYS A 65 -3.80 -6.54 4.97
C CYS A 65 -4.26 -5.68 6.16
N VAL A 66 -4.57 -4.42 5.91
CA VAL A 66 -4.98 -3.45 6.94
C VAL A 66 -6.39 -2.99 6.62
N TYR A 67 -7.30 -3.14 7.56
CA TYR A 67 -8.71 -2.75 7.41
C TYR A 67 -9.09 -1.70 8.44
N ASN A 68 -9.65 -0.58 7.98
CA ASN A 68 -10.28 0.41 8.86
C ASN A 68 -11.69 -0.07 9.23
N THR A 69 -11.87 -0.53 10.47
CA THR A 69 -13.08 -1.22 10.92
C THR A 69 -14.17 -0.26 11.44
N ASP A 70 -13.83 0.94 11.84
CA ASP A 70 -14.80 1.98 12.21
C ASP A 70 -15.37 2.74 11.02
N HIS A 71 -14.91 2.44 9.79
CA HIS A 71 -15.33 3.02 8.52
C HIS A 71 -15.21 4.55 8.41
N ARG A 72 -14.52 5.21 9.32
CA ARG A 72 -14.39 6.69 9.33
C ARG A 72 -13.74 7.24 8.07
N ILE A 73 -12.80 6.49 7.47
CA ILE A 73 -12.15 6.90 6.22
C ILE A 73 -13.12 6.81 5.04
N ILE A 74 -13.92 5.74 4.97
CA ILE A 74 -14.98 5.61 3.96
C ILE A 74 -16.02 6.73 4.11
N ASP A 75 -16.42 7.04 5.35
CA ASP A 75 -17.39 8.08 5.61
C ASP A 75 -16.85 9.49 5.30
N ALA A 76 -15.55 9.72 5.50
CA ALA A 76 -14.88 10.94 5.05
C ALA A 76 -14.96 11.09 3.51
N ALA A 77 -14.63 10.04 2.76
CA ALA A 77 -14.74 10.04 1.30
C ALA A 77 -16.17 10.30 0.82
N LYS A 78 -17.17 9.63 1.43
CA LYS A 78 -18.59 9.84 1.12
C LYS A 78 -19.04 11.27 1.41
N ARG A 79 -18.68 11.82 2.58
CA ARG A 79 -19.01 13.20 2.98
C ARG A 79 -18.44 14.21 2.00
N LYS A 80 -17.23 13.97 1.53
CA LYS A 80 -16.52 14.79 0.55
C LYS A 80 -16.98 14.55 -0.89
N ARG A 81 -17.79 13.54 -1.16
CA ARG A 81 -18.20 13.08 -2.50
C ARG A 81 -17.00 12.78 -3.40
N LYS A 82 -15.96 12.18 -2.82
CA LYS A 82 -14.74 11.78 -3.51
C LYS A 82 -14.69 10.25 -3.70
N PRO A 83 -14.00 9.78 -4.73
CA PRO A 83 -13.71 8.34 -4.86
C PRO A 83 -12.99 7.80 -3.63
N LEU A 84 -13.27 6.56 -3.24
CA LEU A 84 -12.57 5.88 -2.14
C LEU A 84 -11.06 5.80 -2.38
N ALA A 85 -10.66 5.64 -3.64
CA ALA A 85 -9.25 5.62 -4.04
C ALA A 85 -8.51 6.90 -3.65
N ASP A 86 -9.16 8.08 -3.71
CA ASP A 86 -8.56 9.35 -3.29
C ASP A 86 -8.25 9.39 -1.78
N PHE A 87 -8.84 8.49 -1.01
CA PHE A 87 -8.61 8.29 0.43
C PHE A 87 -7.78 7.02 0.72
N HIS A 88 -7.16 6.45 -0.31
CA HIS A 88 -6.35 5.23 -0.20
C HIS A 88 -7.04 4.06 0.52
N ILE A 89 -8.33 3.87 0.25
CA ILE A 89 -9.16 2.81 0.84
C ILE A 89 -10.08 2.20 -0.23
N ASP A 90 -10.41 0.94 -0.10
CA ASP A 90 -11.41 0.28 -0.94
C ASP A 90 -12.76 0.09 -0.23
N SER A 91 -13.72 -0.54 -0.90
CA SER A 91 -15.11 -0.62 -0.42
C SER A 91 -15.30 -1.52 0.80
N ASP A 92 -14.38 -2.42 1.09
CA ASP A 92 -14.39 -3.31 2.25
C ASP A 92 -13.57 -2.77 3.43
N GLY A 93 -13.06 -1.54 3.31
CA GLY A 93 -12.30 -0.87 4.36
C GLY A 93 -10.80 -1.16 4.32
N LYS A 94 -10.32 -1.88 3.31
CA LYS A 94 -8.90 -2.19 3.17
C LYS A 94 -8.12 -0.97 2.71
N LEU A 95 -7.05 -0.66 3.45
CA LEU A 95 -6.15 0.44 3.11
C LEU A 95 -5.19 0.07 1.98
N CYS A 96 -4.96 1.01 1.07
CA CYS A 96 -3.92 0.96 0.07
C CYS A 96 -2.68 1.72 0.58
N MET A 97 -1.93 1.09 1.50
CA MET A 97 -0.79 1.73 2.15
C MET A 97 0.49 1.70 1.32
N ILE A 98 0.68 0.66 0.51
CA ILE A 98 1.90 0.45 -0.25
C ILE A 98 1.64 -0.41 -1.49
N LEU A 99 2.30 -0.07 -2.59
CA LEU A 99 2.36 -0.98 -3.74
C LEU A 99 3.27 -2.17 -3.42
N PRO A 100 2.84 -3.42 -3.66
CA PRO A 100 3.64 -4.60 -3.34
C PRO A 100 5.06 -4.57 -3.91
N CYS A 101 5.25 -3.99 -5.10
CA CYS A 101 6.56 -3.85 -5.73
C CYS A 101 7.49 -2.84 -5.04
N LYS A 102 6.95 -1.92 -4.24
CA LYS A 102 7.72 -0.94 -3.44
C LYS A 102 8.09 -1.47 -2.06
N MET A 103 7.51 -2.60 -1.62
CA MET A 103 7.76 -3.17 -0.30
C MET A 103 9.27 -3.25 0.05
N PRO A 104 10.18 -3.76 -0.83
CA PRO A 104 11.60 -3.83 -0.53
C PRO A 104 12.30 -2.45 -0.37
N GLN A 105 11.70 -1.38 -0.85
CA GLN A 105 12.26 -0.03 -0.71
C GLN A 105 11.92 0.58 0.66
N PHE A 106 10.73 0.31 1.16
CA PHE A 106 10.25 0.81 2.46
C PHE A 106 10.68 -0.08 3.63
N TYR A 107 10.78 -1.39 3.39
CA TYR A 107 11.09 -2.41 4.39
C TYR A 107 12.32 -3.20 3.95
N THR A 108 13.47 -2.56 3.95
CA THR A 108 14.73 -3.13 3.42
C THR A 108 15.17 -4.40 4.12
N ASN A 109 14.83 -4.56 5.40
CA ASN A 109 15.09 -5.73 6.21
C ASN A 109 13.86 -6.64 6.38
N GLY A 110 12.84 -6.46 5.54
CA GLY A 110 11.54 -7.09 5.65
C GLY A 110 10.63 -6.41 6.68
N PHE A 111 9.41 -6.92 6.81
CA PHE A 111 8.40 -6.39 7.72
C PHE A 111 8.91 -6.25 9.16
N ASN A 112 8.73 -5.08 9.72
CA ASN A 112 8.99 -4.72 11.11
C ASN A 112 7.80 -3.94 11.65
N ILE A 113 7.34 -4.28 12.85
CA ILE A 113 6.12 -3.68 13.42
C ILE A 113 6.29 -2.18 13.72
N GLN A 114 7.47 -1.73 14.09
CA GLN A 114 7.72 -0.31 14.41
C GLN A 114 7.68 0.54 13.14
N GLU A 115 8.34 0.08 12.07
CA GLU A 115 8.29 0.72 10.75
C GLU A 115 6.87 0.71 10.19
N PHE A 116 6.15 -0.41 10.37
CA PHE A 116 4.77 -0.53 9.96
C PHE A 116 3.86 0.47 10.69
N MET A 117 3.96 0.58 12.02
CA MET A 117 3.14 1.53 12.78
C MET A 117 3.46 2.98 12.43
N THR A 118 4.73 3.29 12.16
CA THR A 118 5.13 4.61 11.64
C THR A 118 4.48 4.87 10.29
N HIS A 119 4.53 3.90 9.38
CA HIS A 119 3.92 4.00 8.05
C HIS A 119 2.39 4.16 8.15
N LEU A 120 1.73 3.39 9.01
CA LEU A 120 0.29 3.51 9.26
C LEU A 120 -0.06 4.91 9.79
N CYS A 121 0.66 5.41 10.78
CA CYS A 121 0.41 6.76 11.33
C CYS A 121 0.62 7.86 10.28
N ASN A 122 1.63 7.71 9.39
CA ASN A 122 1.85 8.64 8.27
C ASN A 122 0.67 8.62 7.28
N HIS A 123 0.17 7.42 6.98
CA HIS A 123 -1.00 7.25 6.13
C HIS A 123 -2.24 7.91 6.76
N LEU A 124 -2.45 7.71 8.06
CA LEU A 124 -3.57 8.32 8.78
C LEU A 124 -3.46 9.86 8.86
N TYR A 125 -2.24 10.38 9.00
CA TYR A 125 -2.00 11.82 8.90
C TYR A 125 -2.42 12.32 7.51
N TRP A 126 -1.98 11.66 6.44
CA TRP A 126 -2.31 12.03 5.06
C TRP A 126 -3.82 12.07 4.85
N VAL A 127 -4.53 11.00 5.23
CA VAL A 127 -5.99 10.89 5.08
C VAL A 127 -6.71 11.96 5.91
N SER A 128 -6.33 12.16 7.16
CA SER A 128 -6.96 13.15 8.02
C SER A 128 -6.70 14.58 7.57
N HIS A 129 -5.51 14.87 7.05
CA HIS A 129 -5.19 16.17 6.46
C HIS A 129 -6.04 16.44 5.23
N TYR A 130 -6.16 15.45 4.34
CA TYR A 130 -6.98 15.56 3.13
C TYR A 130 -8.48 15.74 3.48
N ASP A 131 -8.97 15.03 4.49
CA ASP A 131 -10.34 15.22 4.99
C ASP A 131 -10.57 16.63 5.57
N LEU A 132 -9.64 17.17 6.34
CA LEU A 132 -9.79 18.46 6.99
C LEU A 132 -9.63 19.65 6.03
N TYR A 133 -8.65 19.57 5.11
CA TYR A 133 -8.21 20.73 4.33
C TYR A 133 -8.51 20.64 2.83
N ASP A 134 -9.08 19.54 2.33
CA ASP A 134 -9.28 19.26 0.89
C ASP A 134 -7.99 19.39 0.06
N LYS A 135 -6.84 19.21 0.71
CA LYS A 135 -5.52 19.35 0.11
C LYS A 135 -4.63 18.23 0.57
N GLU A 136 -3.93 17.62 -0.36
CA GLU A 136 -2.90 16.64 -0.06
C GLU A 136 -1.76 17.30 0.71
N PRO A 137 -1.29 16.71 1.85
CA PRO A 137 -0.13 17.25 2.58
C PRO A 137 1.17 17.10 1.78
N TRP A 138 1.28 16.03 1.02
CA TRP A 138 2.27 15.74 -0.01
C TRP A 138 1.61 14.92 -1.11
N PRO A 139 2.16 14.89 -2.34
CA PRO A 139 1.56 14.13 -3.43
C PRO A 139 1.26 12.69 -3.03
N GLY A 140 -0.02 12.29 -3.13
CA GLY A 140 -0.46 10.92 -2.93
C GLY A 140 0.08 9.99 -4.02
N GLU A 141 0.25 8.72 -3.70
CA GLU A 141 0.58 7.73 -4.72
C GLU A 141 -0.65 7.45 -5.58
N LYS A 142 -0.44 7.32 -6.87
CA LYS A 142 -1.49 6.86 -7.78
C LYS A 142 -1.92 5.44 -7.44
N HIS A 143 -3.10 5.05 -7.91
CA HIS A 143 -3.69 3.75 -7.60
C HIS A 143 -3.70 2.81 -8.80
N GLY A 144 -3.74 1.51 -8.51
CA GLY A 144 -3.92 0.46 -9.50
C GLY A 144 -2.87 0.50 -10.62
N ASN A 145 -3.33 0.44 -11.88
CA ASN A 145 -2.43 0.41 -13.03
C ASN A 145 -1.63 1.70 -13.21
N GLU A 146 -2.17 2.85 -12.81
CA GLU A 146 -1.45 4.14 -12.93
C GLU A 146 -0.26 4.19 -11.98
N ALA A 147 -0.46 3.74 -10.74
CA ALA A 147 0.63 3.65 -9.76
C ALA A 147 1.73 2.70 -10.22
N LEU A 148 1.35 1.54 -10.79
CA LEU A 148 2.32 0.62 -11.35
C LEU A 148 3.08 1.24 -12.52
N ILE A 149 2.38 1.90 -13.45
CA ILE A 149 3.00 2.57 -14.61
C ILE A 149 3.99 3.65 -14.13
N GLU A 150 3.62 4.42 -13.10
CA GLU A 150 4.51 5.43 -12.54
C GLU A 150 5.76 4.83 -11.92
N TYR A 151 5.59 3.75 -11.15
CA TYR A 151 6.70 3.01 -10.55
C TYR A 151 7.66 2.44 -11.59
N VAL A 152 7.14 1.94 -12.72
CA VAL A 152 7.96 1.36 -13.79
C VAL A 152 8.50 2.36 -14.79
N LYS A 153 8.14 3.63 -14.72
CA LYS A 153 8.84 4.69 -15.47
C LYS A 153 10.33 4.77 -15.11
N ASP A 154 10.68 4.35 -13.92
CA ASP A 154 12.08 4.10 -13.58
C ASP A 154 12.50 2.72 -14.11
N TYR A 155 13.21 2.70 -15.23
CA TYR A 155 13.71 1.49 -15.91
C TYR A 155 14.46 0.52 -14.97
N ARG A 156 15.07 1.03 -13.89
CA ARG A 156 15.77 0.20 -12.91
C ARG A 156 14.87 -0.81 -12.20
N ASN A 157 13.58 -0.63 -12.26
CA ASN A 157 12.59 -1.48 -11.60
C ASN A 157 12.04 -2.60 -12.50
N ILE A 158 12.41 -2.66 -13.79
CA ILE A 158 11.85 -3.64 -14.73
C ILE A 158 12.09 -5.10 -14.27
N ASN A 159 13.26 -5.38 -13.71
CA ASN A 159 13.59 -6.72 -13.25
C ASN A 159 12.69 -7.19 -12.09
N LEU A 160 12.28 -6.29 -11.21
CA LEU A 160 11.34 -6.61 -10.14
C LEU A 160 9.97 -6.99 -10.71
N ILE A 161 9.52 -6.27 -11.73
CA ILE A 161 8.22 -6.47 -12.36
C ILE A 161 8.17 -7.77 -13.15
N VAL A 162 9.17 -8.03 -13.99
CA VAL A 162 9.17 -9.24 -14.84
C VAL A 162 9.41 -10.53 -14.04
N ASN A 163 9.88 -10.42 -12.81
CA ASN A 163 10.06 -11.54 -11.89
C ASN A 163 8.88 -11.74 -10.93
N ASP A 164 7.96 -10.77 -10.83
CA ASP A 164 6.70 -10.92 -10.10
C ASP A 164 5.57 -11.29 -11.05
N LYS A 165 4.96 -12.47 -10.84
CA LYS A 165 3.89 -12.97 -11.70
C LYS A 165 2.67 -12.06 -11.75
N LYS A 166 2.29 -11.45 -10.62
CA LYS A 166 1.13 -10.53 -10.55
C LYS A 166 1.40 -9.24 -11.31
N GLN A 167 2.61 -8.68 -11.15
CA GLN A 167 3.04 -7.48 -11.85
C GLN A 167 3.10 -7.74 -13.36
N LEU A 168 3.66 -8.86 -13.77
CA LEU A 168 3.76 -9.24 -15.18
C LEU A 168 2.37 -9.45 -15.81
N GLU A 169 1.39 -9.98 -15.06
CA GLU A 169 -0.01 -10.08 -15.50
C GLU A 169 -0.64 -8.70 -15.74
N LEU A 170 -0.37 -7.71 -14.91
CA LEU A 170 -0.83 -6.33 -15.15
C LEU A 170 -0.27 -5.77 -16.45
N PHE A 171 1.03 -5.99 -16.72
CA PHE A 171 1.63 -5.63 -18.01
C PHE A 171 1.01 -6.36 -19.18
N ARG A 172 0.63 -7.64 -18.99
CA ARG A 172 -0.10 -8.39 -20.03
C ARG A 172 -1.46 -7.76 -20.34
N VAL A 173 -2.19 -7.30 -19.31
CA VAL A 173 -3.46 -6.60 -19.51
C VAL A 173 -3.25 -5.30 -20.31
N LEU A 174 -2.24 -4.50 -19.97
CA LEU A 174 -1.89 -3.29 -20.70
C LEU A 174 -1.52 -3.60 -22.16
N PHE A 175 -0.68 -4.61 -22.38
CA PHE A 175 -0.30 -5.07 -23.71
C PHE A 175 -1.52 -5.48 -24.53
N ASN A 176 -2.40 -6.31 -23.95
CA ASN A 176 -3.60 -6.80 -24.64
C ASN A 176 -4.55 -5.65 -25.01
N LYS A 177 -4.73 -4.69 -24.10
CA LYS A 177 -5.54 -3.50 -24.37
C LYS A 177 -4.97 -2.67 -25.51
N LYS A 178 -3.65 -2.45 -25.50
CA LYS A 178 -2.98 -1.60 -26.49
C LYS A 178 -2.95 -2.24 -27.89
N TYR A 179 -2.63 -3.52 -27.98
CA TYR A 179 -2.39 -4.19 -29.27
C TYR A 179 -3.58 -5.04 -29.76
N GLY A 180 -4.66 -5.12 -28.99
CA GLY A 180 -5.88 -5.87 -29.34
C GLY A 180 -5.68 -7.38 -29.48
N LYS A 181 -4.58 -7.94 -28.96
CA LYS A 181 -4.24 -9.37 -29.05
C LYS A 181 -3.55 -9.88 -27.81
N GLY A 182 -3.85 -11.13 -27.45
CA GLY A 182 -3.23 -11.78 -26.31
C GLY A 182 -1.77 -12.14 -26.52
N ILE A 183 -1.00 -12.11 -25.44
CA ILE A 183 0.39 -12.59 -25.39
C ILE A 183 0.59 -13.53 -24.21
N ALA A 184 1.34 -14.62 -24.39
CA ALA A 184 1.72 -15.50 -23.31
C ALA A 184 2.70 -14.79 -22.35
N LEU A 185 2.57 -15.01 -21.03
CA LEU A 185 3.38 -14.34 -20.00
C LEU A 185 4.87 -14.45 -20.24
N ASN A 186 5.37 -15.67 -20.52
CA ASN A 186 6.80 -15.88 -20.75
C ASN A 186 7.30 -15.12 -22.01
N LYS A 187 6.46 -15.04 -23.04
CA LYS A 187 6.78 -14.27 -24.25
C LYS A 187 6.80 -12.77 -23.97
N LEU A 188 5.84 -12.28 -23.17
CA LEU A 188 5.82 -10.89 -22.72
C LEU A 188 7.04 -10.56 -21.87
N LYS A 189 7.36 -11.41 -20.89
CA LYS A 189 8.56 -11.27 -20.03
C LYS A 189 9.82 -11.09 -20.87
N ASN A 190 10.06 -12.02 -21.80
CA ASN A 190 11.24 -11.96 -22.68
C ASN A 190 11.27 -10.68 -23.52
N ARG A 191 10.13 -10.28 -24.07
CA ARG A 191 10.04 -9.05 -24.86
C ARG A 191 10.32 -7.80 -24.04
N LEU A 192 9.79 -7.70 -22.81
CA LEU A 192 10.03 -6.56 -21.92
C LEU A 192 11.51 -6.44 -21.53
N LEU A 193 12.21 -7.58 -21.39
CA LEU A 193 13.64 -7.60 -21.06
C LEU A 193 14.56 -7.27 -22.24
N THR A 194 14.10 -7.52 -23.47
CA THR A 194 14.93 -7.38 -24.68
C THR A 194 14.54 -6.21 -25.57
N ASP A 195 13.36 -5.64 -25.36
CA ASP A 195 12.80 -4.56 -26.19
C ASP A 195 12.45 -3.35 -25.31
N GLU A 196 13.43 -2.49 -25.13
CA GLU A 196 13.27 -1.26 -24.34
C GLU A 196 12.20 -0.32 -24.93
N SER A 197 12.02 -0.35 -26.26
CA SER A 197 11.02 0.48 -26.93
C SER A 197 9.61 0.03 -26.58
N LEU A 198 9.35 -1.28 -26.54
CA LEU A 198 8.06 -1.85 -26.11
C LEU A 198 7.74 -1.48 -24.66
N PHE A 199 8.75 -1.56 -23.80
CA PHE A 199 8.57 -1.20 -22.39
C PHE A 199 8.19 0.28 -22.26
N LYS A 200 8.96 1.18 -22.86
CA LYS A 200 8.66 2.62 -22.89
C LYS A 200 7.29 2.93 -23.50
N GLU A 201 6.92 2.21 -24.55
CA GLU A 201 5.63 2.37 -25.22
C GLU A 201 4.45 1.96 -24.34
N LEU A 202 4.57 0.87 -23.56
CA LEU A 202 3.52 0.43 -22.64
C LEU A 202 3.34 1.36 -21.44
N ILE A 203 4.43 1.89 -20.88
CA ILE A 203 4.37 2.78 -19.72
C ILE A 203 3.90 4.20 -20.07
N ASN A 204 4.06 4.64 -21.30
CA ASN A 204 3.61 5.95 -21.78
C ASN A 204 2.24 5.89 -22.49
N TRP A 205 1.62 4.71 -22.54
CA TRP A 205 0.31 4.55 -23.15
C TRP A 205 -0.77 5.11 -22.20
N LYS A 206 -1.54 6.07 -22.71
CA LYS A 206 -2.68 6.71 -22.03
C LYS A 206 -3.99 6.03 -22.38
#